data_d07cfeae07e914804144dbb7000a9056
#
_entry.id   d07cfeae07e914804144dbb7000a9056
#
_cell.length_a   1.000
_cell.length_b   1.000
_cell.length_c   1.000
_cell.angle_alpha   90.00
_cell.angle_beta   90.00
_cell.angle_gamma   90.00
#
_symmetry.space_group_name_H-M   'P 1'
#
loop_
_entity.id
_entity.type
_entity.pdbx_description
1 polymer ?
#
loop_
_entity_poly.entity_id
_entity_poly.type
_entity_poly.pdbx_seq_one_letter_code
_entity_poly.pdbx_strand_id
1 'polypeptide(L)'
;MPQKISAVSQPPSSSKVLAPPAPGTIRNLKADPLIKLLVPLLLALTLWMAYERGSLGAYWQGLSGHVYGCVLLGLARAYFLMMLGLQILRTIFWARYRPYPLAQGPWPTLTVIIPAYNEGAMVEKSVSHVAASDYPADRLEIICIDDGSQDDTWEFIQRACRRFPHLVKAIRFPANRGKKEALYAGFSQGRGEVFITVDSDSVIER
;
A
#
# COMPACT_ATOMS: atom_id res chain seq x y z
N MET A 1 27.44 -59.15 -20.87
CA MET A 1 26.10 -58.58 -21.21
C MET A 1 26.03 -57.22 -20.58
N PRO A 2 25.99 -56.14 -21.33
CA PRO A 2 25.86 -54.80 -20.75
C PRO A 2 24.37 -54.45 -20.66
N GLN A 3 23.96 -54.01 -19.47
CA GLN A 3 22.59 -53.51 -19.20
C GLN A 3 22.37 -52.18 -19.95
N LYS A 4 21.23 -52.11 -20.67
CA LYS A 4 20.70 -50.90 -21.30
C LYS A 4 20.28 -49.90 -20.24
N ILE A 5 20.89 -48.75 -20.22
CA ILE A 5 20.46 -47.56 -19.50
C ILE A 5 19.24 -47.01 -20.26
N SER A 6 18.07 -47.08 -19.62
CA SER A 6 16.82 -46.57 -20.11
C SER A 6 16.87 -45.02 -20.17
N ALA A 7 16.36 -44.47 -21.26
CA ALA A 7 16.31 -43.05 -21.58
C ALA A 7 15.67 -42.23 -20.46
N VAL A 8 16.40 -41.22 -20.01
CA VAL A 8 15.87 -40.10 -19.19
C VAL A 8 14.87 -39.35 -20.04
N SER A 9 13.62 -39.34 -19.60
CA SER A 9 12.56 -38.54 -20.20
C SER A 9 12.89 -37.06 -20.11
N GLN A 10 12.89 -36.39 -21.23
CA GLN A 10 13.05 -34.95 -21.33
C GLN A 10 11.96 -34.25 -20.51
N PRO A 11 12.28 -33.13 -19.81
CA PRO A 11 11.27 -32.33 -19.14
C PRO A 11 10.32 -31.71 -20.19
N PRO A 12 9.04 -31.52 -19.86
CA PRO A 12 8.06 -30.98 -20.78
C PRO A 12 8.48 -29.56 -21.23
N SER A 13 8.59 -29.40 -22.53
CA SER A 13 8.88 -28.17 -23.21
C SER A 13 7.74 -27.15 -23.00
N SER A 14 8.15 -25.91 -22.88
CA SER A 14 7.33 -24.70 -22.87
C SER A 14 6.39 -24.53 -21.66
N SER A 15 6.92 -24.02 -20.56
CA SER A 15 6.17 -23.05 -19.77
C SER A 15 5.76 -21.93 -20.73
N LYS A 16 4.46 -21.87 -21.10
CA LYS A 16 3.90 -20.66 -21.68
C LYS A 16 4.26 -19.54 -20.71
N VAL A 17 5.23 -18.72 -21.06
CA VAL A 17 5.38 -17.40 -20.47
C VAL A 17 4.06 -16.71 -20.76
N LEU A 18 3.16 -16.66 -19.78
CA LEU A 18 1.96 -15.84 -19.89
C LEU A 18 2.46 -14.44 -20.18
N ALA A 19 2.09 -13.92 -21.33
CA ALA A 19 2.28 -12.51 -21.61
C ALA A 19 1.74 -11.72 -20.40
N PRO A 20 2.44 -10.67 -19.95
CA PRO A 20 1.96 -9.86 -18.85
C PRO A 20 0.52 -9.47 -19.17
N PRO A 21 -0.41 -9.55 -18.19
CA PRO A 21 -1.79 -9.16 -18.41
C PRO A 21 -1.77 -7.76 -19.01
N ALA A 22 -2.55 -7.56 -20.07
CA ALA A 22 -2.72 -6.23 -20.65
C ALA A 22 -2.98 -5.26 -19.49
N PRO A 23 -2.29 -4.10 -19.45
CA PRO A 23 -2.37 -3.18 -18.32
C PRO A 23 -3.83 -2.98 -18.02
N GLY A 24 -4.29 -3.56 -16.90
CA GLY A 24 -5.67 -3.43 -16.46
C GLY A 24 -5.93 -1.96 -16.48
N THR A 25 -6.92 -1.54 -17.24
CA THR A 25 -7.30 -0.15 -17.37
C THR A 25 -7.51 0.31 -15.94
N ILE A 26 -6.48 0.92 -15.35
CA ILE A 26 -6.66 1.67 -14.11
C ILE A 26 -7.78 2.61 -14.49
N ARG A 27 -8.97 2.27 -13.99
CA ARG A 27 -10.16 3.07 -14.20
C ARG A 27 -9.70 4.45 -13.75
N ASN A 28 -9.36 5.29 -14.75
CA ASN A 28 -8.98 6.66 -14.50
C ASN A 28 -10.12 7.18 -13.64
N LEU A 29 -9.92 7.25 -12.34
CA LEU A 29 -10.70 8.06 -11.44
C LEU A 29 -10.43 9.51 -11.86
N LYS A 30 -10.79 9.82 -13.10
CA LYS A 30 -11.17 11.17 -13.46
C LYS A 30 -12.33 11.41 -12.51
N ALA A 31 -12.02 12.01 -11.37
CA ALA A 31 -13.03 12.40 -10.42
C ALA A 31 -14.13 13.01 -11.27
N ASP A 32 -15.26 12.37 -11.20
CA ASP A 32 -16.40 12.63 -12.07
C ASP A 32 -16.53 14.15 -12.20
N PRO A 33 -16.51 14.76 -13.40
CA PRO A 33 -16.64 16.20 -13.57
C PRO A 33 -17.84 16.74 -12.80
N LEU A 34 -18.83 15.87 -12.57
CA LEU A 34 -19.99 16.13 -11.74
C LEU A 34 -19.62 16.43 -10.28
N ILE A 35 -18.68 15.67 -9.68
CA ILE A 35 -18.23 15.93 -8.28
C ILE A 35 -17.47 17.26 -8.19
N LYS A 36 -16.66 17.57 -9.20
CA LYS A 36 -15.91 18.83 -9.27
C LYS A 36 -16.84 20.05 -9.37
N LEU A 37 -18.01 19.88 -9.97
CA LEU A 37 -19.02 20.92 -10.11
C LEU A 37 -19.95 20.98 -8.89
N LEU A 38 -20.36 19.83 -8.37
CA LEU A 38 -21.33 19.75 -7.26
C LEU A 38 -20.77 20.28 -5.94
N VAL A 39 -19.51 20.00 -5.62
CA VAL A 39 -18.92 20.45 -4.34
C VAL A 39 -18.88 21.98 -4.21
N PRO A 40 -18.35 22.74 -5.17
CA PRO A 40 -18.36 24.22 -5.08
C PRO A 40 -19.78 24.79 -5.18
N LEU A 41 -20.68 24.15 -5.94
CA LEU A 41 -22.07 24.59 -6.04
C LEU A 41 -22.83 24.44 -4.71
N LEU A 42 -22.67 23.31 -4.04
CA LEU A 42 -23.24 23.07 -2.70
C LEU A 42 -22.68 24.05 -1.68
N LEU A 43 -21.37 24.30 -1.73
CA LEU A 43 -20.74 25.30 -0.86
C LEU A 43 -21.29 26.69 -1.10
N ALA A 44 -21.41 27.10 -2.36
CA ALA A 44 -22.00 28.40 -2.73
C ALA A 44 -23.46 28.51 -2.28
N LEU A 45 -24.25 27.45 -2.45
CA LEU A 45 -25.64 27.40 -2.03
C LEU A 45 -25.79 27.49 -0.51
N THR A 46 -24.95 26.80 0.24
CA THR A 46 -24.97 26.86 1.71
C THR A 46 -24.58 28.25 2.22
N LEU A 47 -23.59 28.88 1.62
CA LEU A 47 -23.18 30.24 1.95
C LEU A 47 -24.28 31.27 1.59
N TRP A 48 -24.94 31.11 0.46
CA TRP A 48 -26.06 31.97 0.07
C TRP A 48 -27.24 31.80 1.01
N MET A 49 -27.67 30.58 1.32
CA MET A 49 -28.75 30.32 2.27
C MET A 49 -28.45 30.90 3.67
N ALA A 50 -27.20 30.85 4.10
CA ALA A 50 -26.77 31.47 5.36
C ALA A 50 -26.83 33.01 5.31
N TYR A 51 -26.51 33.60 4.17
CA TYR A 51 -26.62 35.06 3.92
C TYR A 51 -28.07 35.49 3.89
N GLU A 52 -28.94 34.85 3.10
CA GLU A 52 -30.37 35.17 2.94
C GLU A 52 -31.14 35.09 4.28
N ARG A 53 -30.81 34.14 5.12
CA ARG A 53 -31.48 34.02 6.44
C ARG A 53 -31.06 35.08 7.45
N GLY A 54 -30.10 35.97 7.11
CA GLY A 54 -29.61 36.98 8.06
C GLY A 54 -29.03 36.41 9.36
N SER A 55 -29.01 35.08 9.49
CA SER A 55 -28.62 34.39 10.72
C SER A 55 -27.14 34.66 11.08
N LEU A 56 -26.30 34.89 10.09
CA LEU A 56 -24.91 35.27 10.29
C LEU A 56 -24.79 36.73 10.81
N GLY A 57 -25.58 37.68 10.27
CA GLY A 57 -25.48 39.09 10.63
C GLY A 57 -25.87 39.36 12.09
N ALA A 58 -27.00 38.83 12.57
CA ALA A 58 -27.45 38.99 13.93
C ALA A 58 -26.46 38.36 14.94
N TYR A 59 -25.92 37.20 14.62
CA TYR A 59 -24.92 36.52 15.45
C TYR A 59 -23.61 37.32 15.53
N TRP A 60 -23.19 37.93 14.43
CA TRP A 60 -22.00 38.73 14.33
C TRP A 60 -22.11 40.04 15.14
N GLN A 61 -23.28 40.71 15.07
CA GLN A 61 -23.53 41.92 15.83
C GLN A 61 -23.54 41.70 17.36
N GLY A 62 -24.10 40.61 17.82
CA GLY A 62 -24.07 40.25 19.23
C GLY A 62 -22.66 39.97 19.77
N LEU A 63 -21.85 39.25 19.02
CA LEU A 63 -20.48 38.90 19.41
C LEU A 63 -19.50 40.09 19.28
N SER A 64 -19.69 40.98 18.30
CA SER A 64 -18.79 42.12 18.07
C SER A 64 -18.93 43.23 19.11
N GLY A 65 -19.97 43.22 19.94
CA GLY A 65 -20.15 44.16 21.05
C GLY A 65 -19.18 43.98 22.22
N HIS A 66 -18.43 42.86 22.29
CA HIS A 66 -17.50 42.58 23.36
C HIS A 66 -16.07 42.40 22.83
N VAL A 67 -15.07 42.91 23.54
CA VAL A 67 -13.64 42.81 23.14
C VAL A 67 -13.23 41.35 22.91
N TYR A 68 -13.66 40.45 23.77
CA TYR A 68 -13.40 39.00 23.62
C TYR A 68 -14.06 38.40 22.38
N GLY A 69 -15.26 38.89 22.04
CA GLY A 69 -15.97 38.48 20.84
C GLY A 69 -15.22 38.89 19.57
N CYS A 70 -14.69 40.12 19.52
CA CYS A 70 -13.89 40.61 18.38
C CYS A 70 -12.62 39.76 18.16
N VAL A 71 -11.91 39.39 19.25
CA VAL A 71 -10.73 38.52 19.18
C VAL A 71 -11.10 37.12 18.68
N LEU A 72 -12.14 36.52 19.24
CA LEU A 72 -12.63 35.20 18.82
C LEU A 72 -13.02 35.16 17.36
N LEU A 73 -13.72 36.21 16.90
CA LEU A 73 -14.14 36.35 15.50
C LEU A 73 -12.92 36.54 14.57
N GLY A 74 -11.91 37.30 15.03
CA GLY A 74 -10.66 37.46 14.31
C GLY A 74 -9.93 36.12 14.12
N LEU A 75 -9.81 35.35 15.20
CA LEU A 75 -9.19 34.01 15.17
C LEU A 75 -9.99 33.05 14.29
N ALA A 76 -11.32 33.04 14.39
CA ALA A 76 -12.17 32.20 13.56
C ALA A 76 -12.04 32.54 12.06
N ARG A 77 -11.95 33.82 11.72
CA ARG A 77 -11.70 34.25 10.32
C ARG A 77 -10.32 33.83 9.83
N ALA A 78 -9.29 34.03 10.65
CA ALA A 78 -7.93 33.61 10.30
C ALA A 78 -7.86 32.09 10.08
N TYR A 79 -8.47 31.31 10.97
CA TYR A 79 -8.58 29.86 10.83
C TYR A 79 -9.33 29.45 9.54
N PHE A 80 -10.47 30.10 9.27
CA PHE A 80 -11.25 29.81 8.06
C PHE A 80 -10.46 30.12 6.78
N LEU A 81 -9.79 31.26 6.72
CA LEU A 81 -8.96 31.64 5.57
C LEU A 81 -7.78 30.68 5.38
N MET A 82 -7.15 30.26 6.47
CA MET A 82 -6.10 29.25 6.44
C MET A 82 -6.63 27.92 5.89
N MET A 83 -7.77 27.44 6.36
CA MET A 83 -8.39 26.20 5.88
C MET A 83 -8.80 26.29 4.41
N LEU A 84 -9.35 27.44 4.00
CA LEU A 84 -9.70 27.69 2.61
C LEU A 84 -8.45 27.68 1.72
N GLY A 85 -7.37 28.31 2.15
CA GLY A 85 -6.09 28.29 1.44
C GLY A 85 -5.51 26.89 1.29
N LEU A 86 -5.53 26.10 2.35
CA LEU A 86 -5.10 24.69 2.32
C LEU A 86 -5.97 23.86 1.38
N GLN A 87 -7.29 24.08 1.39
CA GLN A 87 -8.20 23.37 0.48
C GLN A 87 -7.97 23.72 -0.98
N ILE A 88 -7.73 24.99 -1.29
CA ILE A 88 -7.38 25.45 -2.64
C ILE A 88 -6.06 24.80 -3.08
N LEU A 89 -5.05 24.85 -2.23
CA LEU A 89 -3.74 24.23 -2.49
C LEU A 89 -3.87 22.73 -2.75
N ARG A 90 -4.60 22.03 -1.91
CA ARG A 90 -4.88 20.60 -2.08
C ARG A 90 -5.59 20.32 -3.41
N THR A 91 -6.56 21.15 -3.78
CA THR A 91 -7.28 21.01 -5.05
C THR A 91 -6.36 21.25 -6.25
N ILE A 92 -5.45 22.23 -6.16
CA ILE A 92 -4.44 22.49 -7.21
C ILE A 92 -3.52 21.29 -7.36
N PHE A 93 -2.97 20.75 -6.25
CA PHE A 93 -2.12 19.58 -6.31
C PHE A 93 -2.85 18.37 -6.88
N TRP A 94 -4.11 18.16 -6.46
CA TRP A 94 -4.92 17.06 -6.98
C TRP A 94 -5.24 17.24 -8.48
N ALA A 95 -5.53 18.44 -8.94
CA ALA A 95 -5.80 18.74 -10.35
C ALA A 95 -4.54 18.58 -11.22
N ARG A 96 -3.36 18.79 -10.64
CA ARG A 96 -2.06 18.60 -11.31
C ARG A 96 -1.49 17.19 -11.15
N TYR A 97 -2.08 16.37 -10.28
CA TYR A 97 -1.64 14.99 -10.09
C TYR A 97 -1.77 14.23 -11.40
N ARG A 98 -0.67 13.68 -11.85
CA ARG A 98 -0.62 12.74 -12.96
C ARG A 98 -0.23 11.39 -12.38
N PRO A 99 -1.02 10.33 -12.59
CA PRO A 99 -0.61 8.99 -12.19
C PRO A 99 0.71 8.66 -12.89
N TYR A 100 1.60 8.00 -12.18
CA TYR A 100 2.85 7.53 -12.75
C TYR A 100 2.52 6.63 -13.95
N PRO A 101 3.17 6.81 -15.12
CA PRO A 101 3.00 5.89 -16.22
C PRO A 101 3.46 4.50 -15.75
N LEU A 102 2.68 3.48 -16.06
CA LEU A 102 3.13 2.10 -15.86
C LEU A 102 4.45 1.92 -16.58
N ALA A 103 5.44 1.36 -15.89
CA ALA A 103 6.76 1.17 -16.45
C ALA A 103 6.65 0.32 -17.74
N GLN A 104 7.09 0.88 -18.85
CA GLN A 104 7.25 0.16 -20.11
C GLN A 104 8.68 -0.38 -20.10
N GLY A 105 8.87 -1.57 -19.56
CA GLY A 105 10.20 -2.17 -19.50
C GLY A 105 10.18 -3.53 -18.79
N PRO A 106 11.32 -4.21 -18.76
CA PRO A 106 11.41 -5.44 -18.00
C PRO A 106 11.12 -5.12 -16.51
N TRP A 107 10.29 -5.95 -15.89
CA TRP A 107 10.02 -5.84 -14.46
C TRP A 107 11.33 -5.87 -13.66
N PRO A 108 11.57 -4.98 -12.70
CA PRO A 108 12.74 -5.04 -11.84
C PRO A 108 12.75 -6.34 -11.02
N THR A 109 13.87 -6.75 -10.51
CA THR A 109 13.92 -7.82 -9.51
C THR A 109 13.38 -7.30 -8.19
N LEU A 110 12.47 -8.04 -7.57
CA LEU A 110 11.74 -7.63 -6.38
C LEU A 110 12.06 -8.55 -5.20
N THR A 111 12.44 -7.98 -4.08
CA THR A 111 12.49 -8.70 -2.79
C THR A 111 11.37 -8.22 -1.89
N VAL A 112 10.50 -9.14 -1.48
CA VAL A 112 9.45 -8.90 -0.49
C VAL A 112 9.92 -9.40 0.87
N ILE A 113 9.91 -8.53 1.88
CA ILE A 113 10.35 -8.83 3.23
C ILE A 113 9.13 -8.92 4.14
N ILE A 114 8.96 -10.06 4.80
CA ILE A 114 7.83 -10.33 5.71
C ILE A 114 8.38 -10.63 7.11
N PRO A 115 8.46 -9.63 8.00
CA PRO A 115 8.80 -9.87 9.41
C PRO A 115 7.59 -10.45 10.12
N ALA A 116 7.80 -11.47 10.96
CA ALA A 116 6.76 -12.13 11.74
C ALA A 116 7.21 -12.36 13.19
N TYR A 117 6.27 -12.15 14.12
CA TYR A 117 6.47 -12.46 15.54
C TYR A 117 5.14 -12.87 16.17
N ASN A 118 5.01 -14.18 16.54
CA ASN A 118 3.80 -14.76 17.13
C ASN A 118 2.53 -14.55 16.27
N GLU A 119 2.64 -14.78 14.95
CA GLU A 119 1.55 -14.59 13.98
C GLU A 119 0.89 -15.92 13.55
N GLY A 120 1.45 -17.04 13.97
CA GLY A 120 0.91 -18.37 13.66
C GLY A 120 0.67 -18.59 12.17
N ALA A 121 -0.51 -19.08 11.81
CA ALA A 121 -0.88 -19.41 10.43
C ALA A 121 -1.01 -18.19 9.50
N MET A 122 -1.07 -16.97 10.03
CA MET A 122 -1.27 -15.78 9.21
C MET A 122 -0.08 -15.52 8.30
N VAL A 123 1.14 -15.80 8.76
CA VAL A 123 2.35 -15.63 7.95
C VAL A 123 2.33 -16.51 6.69
N GLU A 124 1.89 -17.78 6.78
CA GLU A 124 1.80 -18.66 5.61
C GLU A 124 0.78 -18.12 4.59
N LYS A 125 -0.32 -17.56 5.08
CA LYS A 125 -1.35 -16.93 4.24
C LYS A 125 -0.78 -15.72 3.50
N SER A 126 -0.10 -14.81 4.19
CA SER A 126 0.52 -13.62 3.59
C SER A 126 1.55 -14.00 2.53
N VAL A 127 2.44 -14.95 2.83
CA VAL A 127 3.40 -15.50 1.86
C VAL A 127 2.70 -16.07 0.63
N SER A 128 1.61 -16.83 0.83
CA SER A 128 0.87 -17.43 -0.28
C SER A 128 0.23 -16.39 -1.19
N HIS A 129 -0.25 -15.27 -0.64
CA HIS A 129 -0.81 -14.17 -1.43
C HIS A 129 0.28 -13.44 -2.23
N VAL A 130 1.44 -13.18 -1.61
CA VAL A 130 2.58 -12.59 -2.33
C VAL A 130 3.05 -13.52 -3.45
N ALA A 131 3.18 -14.82 -3.18
CA ALA A 131 3.60 -15.81 -4.17
C ALA A 131 2.58 -16.00 -5.31
N ALA A 132 1.30 -15.69 -5.06
CA ALA A 132 0.22 -15.77 -6.05
C ALA A 132 -0.02 -14.44 -6.80
N SER A 133 0.79 -13.40 -6.54
CA SER A 133 0.68 -12.11 -7.23
C SER A 133 1.05 -12.22 -8.71
N ASP A 134 0.54 -11.31 -9.54
CA ASP A 134 0.84 -11.24 -10.97
C ASP A 134 2.24 -10.68 -11.25
N TYR A 135 3.25 -11.12 -10.48
CA TYR A 135 4.64 -10.74 -10.66
C TYR A 135 5.45 -11.93 -11.22
N PRO A 136 6.39 -11.73 -12.17
CA PRO A 136 7.20 -12.81 -12.71
C PRO A 136 7.96 -13.55 -11.60
N ALA A 137 7.74 -14.87 -11.48
CA ALA A 137 8.32 -15.66 -10.39
C ALA A 137 9.86 -15.74 -10.45
N ASP A 138 10.45 -15.60 -11.63
CA ASP A 138 11.90 -15.54 -11.84
C ASP A 138 12.51 -14.21 -11.38
N ARG A 139 11.70 -13.23 -11.07
CA ARG A 139 12.08 -11.89 -10.62
C ARG A 139 11.57 -11.54 -9.23
N LEU A 140 10.95 -12.48 -8.54
CA LEU A 140 10.41 -12.31 -7.19
C LEU A 140 11.19 -13.15 -6.19
N GLU A 141 11.59 -12.55 -5.09
CA GLU A 141 12.16 -13.21 -3.91
C GLU A 141 11.34 -12.81 -2.70
N ILE A 142 11.02 -13.76 -1.83
CA ILE A 142 10.31 -13.52 -0.58
C ILE A 142 11.21 -13.94 0.57
N ILE A 143 11.46 -13.04 1.51
CA ILE A 143 12.25 -13.32 2.71
C ILE A 143 11.35 -13.19 3.92
N CYS A 144 11.07 -14.31 4.60
CA CYS A 144 10.34 -14.34 5.86
C CYS A 144 11.32 -14.32 7.02
N ILE A 145 11.11 -13.45 7.99
CA ILE A 145 11.96 -13.34 9.17
C ILE A 145 11.11 -13.63 10.40
N ASP A 146 11.42 -14.75 11.07
CA ASP A 146 10.88 -15.05 12.39
C ASP A 146 11.70 -14.33 13.46
N ASP A 147 11.11 -13.33 14.08
CA ASP A 147 11.76 -12.53 15.13
C ASP A 147 11.69 -13.21 16.51
N GLY A 148 12.04 -14.49 16.56
CA GLY A 148 12.11 -15.27 17.79
C GLY A 148 10.74 -15.63 18.35
N SER A 149 9.79 -16.00 17.52
CA SER A 149 8.46 -16.45 17.94
C SER A 149 8.50 -17.64 18.88
N GLN A 150 7.55 -17.66 19.82
CA GLN A 150 7.38 -18.72 20.82
C GLN A 150 6.21 -19.64 20.52
N ASP A 151 5.40 -19.30 19.52
CA ASP A 151 4.29 -20.07 18.99
C ASP A 151 4.70 -20.89 17.76
N ASP A 152 3.73 -21.38 17.01
CA ASP A 152 3.89 -22.19 15.80
C ASP A 152 4.23 -21.40 14.53
N THR A 153 4.51 -20.07 14.62
CA THR A 153 4.85 -19.19 13.49
C THR A 153 5.98 -19.75 12.65
N TRP A 154 7.06 -20.26 13.29
CA TRP A 154 8.19 -20.83 12.57
C TRP A 154 7.81 -22.05 11.72
N GLU A 155 6.92 -22.91 12.22
CA GLU A 155 6.44 -24.08 11.48
C GLU A 155 5.69 -23.69 10.21
N PHE A 156 4.87 -22.62 10.29
CA PHE A 156 4.15 -22.07 9.15
C PHE A 156 5.10 -21.46 8.13
N ILE A 157 6.13 -20.73 8.57
CA ILE A 157 7.17 -20.20 7.68
C ILE A 157 7.90 -21.34 6.96
N GLN A 158 8.29 -22.40 7.68
CA GLN A 158 8.91 -23.57 7.06
C GLN A 158 7.99 -24.27 6.05
N ARG A 159 6.68 -24.29 6.34
CA ARG A 159 5.68 -24.84 5.41
C ARG A 159 5.60 -24.02 4.13
N ALA A 160 5.62 -22.69 4.24
CA ALA A 160 5.67 -21.80 3.10
C ALA A 160 6.95 -22.00 2.28
N CYS A 161 8.12 -22.17 2.91
CA CYS A 161 9.37 -22.48 2.23
C CYS A 161 9.30 -23.81 1.46
N ARG A 162 8.71 -24.84 2.04
CA ARG A 162 8.53 -26.14 1.36
C ARG A 162 7.57 -26.04 0.17
N ARG A 163 6.54 -25.19 0.28
CA ARG A 163 5.55 -24.98 -0.78
C ARG A 163 6.14 -24.16 -1.95
N PHE A 164 7.03 -23.23 -1.67
CA PHE A 164 7.64 -22.33 -2.66
C PHE A 164 9.18 -22.31 -2.56
N PRO A 165 9.86 -23.45 -2.82
CA PRO A 165 11.27 -23.64 -2.47
C PRO A 165 12.25 -22.72 -3.21
N HIS A 166 11.85 -22.20 -4.38
CA HIS A 166 12.69 -21.30 -5.18
C HIS A 166 12.37 -19.80 -4.96
N LEU A 167 11.30 -19.53 -4.24
CA LEU A 167 10.77 -18.20 -4.09
C LEU A 167 10.94 -17.67 -2.67
N VAL A 168 10.77 -18.53 -1.66
CA VAL A 168 10.71 -18.16 -0.25
C VAL A 168 11.97 -18.61 0.48
N LYS A 169 12.60 -17.66 1.17
CA LYS A 169 13.69 -17.89 2.13
C LYS A 169 13.22 -17.55 3.54
N ALA A 170 13.74 -18.25 4.53
CA ALA A 170 13.42 -17.99 5.93
C ALA A 170 14.68 -17.69 6.73
N ILE A 171 14.55 -16.73 7.63
CA ILE A 171 15.55 -16.37 8.65
C ILE A 171 14.85 -16.51 10.00
N ARG A 172 15.53 -17.12 10.99
CA ARG A 172 15.01 -17.20 12.34
C ARG A 172 15.97 -16.54 13.32
N PHE A 173 15.47 -15.68 14.18
CA PHE A 173 16.23 -15.16 15.30
C PHE A 173 16.02 -16.07 16.54
N PRO A 174 17.06 -16.22 17.38
CA PRO A 174 16.95 -17.03 18.59
C PRO A 174 16.07 -16.39 19.66
N ALA A 175 15.85 -15.09 19.59
CA ALA A 175 15.00 -14.30 20.50
C ALA A 175 14.50 -13.06 19.77
N ASN A 176 13.40 -12.48 20.28
CA ASN A 176 12.85 -11.25 19.74
C ASN A 176 13.85 -10.10 19.81
N ARG A 177 14.13 -9.47 18.69
CA ARG A 177 15.03 -8.33 18.51
C ARG A 177 14.32 -7.07 18.03
N GLY A 178 13.05 -7.22 17.68
CA GLY A 178 12.18 -6.16 17.20
C GLY A 178 12.13 -6.03 15.67
N LYS A 179 11.01 -5.51 15.19
CA LYS A 179 10.69 -5.38 13.74
C LYS A 179 11.82 -4.70 12.94
N LYS A 180 12.53 -3.73 13.52
CA LYS A 180 13.63 -3.03 12.85
C LYS A 180 14.80 -3.97 12.51
N GLU A 181 15.18 -4.83 13.44
CA GLU A 181 16.26 -5.80 13.24
C GLU A 181 15.84 -6.88 12.23
N ALA A 182 14.58 -7.32 12.30
CA ALA A 182 14.03 -8.26 11.32
C ALA A 182 14.06 -7.65 9.91
N LEU A 183 13.61 -6.42 9.74
CA LEU A 183 13.68 -5.72 8.45
C LEU A 183 15.12 -5.54 7.98
N TYR A 184 16.03 -5.15 8.87
CA TYR A 184 17.45 -4.99 8.53
C TYR A 184 18.06 -6.31 8.02
N ALA A 185 17.75 -7.44 8.67
CA ALA A 185 18.19 -8.75 8.20
C ALA A 185 17.63 -9.10 6.82
N GLY A 186 16.37 -8.77 6.56
CA GLY A 186 15.75 -8.95 5.25
C GLY A 186 16.41 -8.10 4.16
N PHE A 187 16.62 -6.80 4.43
CA PHE A 187 17.31 -5.89 3.50
C PHE A 187 18.76 -6.32 3.21
N SER A 188 19.46 -6.84 4.24
CA SER A 188 20.86 -7.26 4.08
C SER A 188 21.01 -8.54 3.24
N GLN A 189 19.98 -9.38 3.17
CA GLN A 189 20.02 -10.66 2.45
C GLN A 189 19.25 -10.66 1.13
N GLY A 190 18.42 -9.65 0.91
CA GLY A 190 17.66 -9.50 -0.34
C GLY A 190 18.56 -9.14 -1.52
N ARG A 191 18.17 -9.60 -2.71
CA ARG A 191 18.91 -9.42 -3.96
C ARG A 191 18.17 -8.59 -5.00
N GLY A 192 16.93 -8.18 -4.69
CA GLY A 192 16.10 -7.39 -5.60
C GLY A 192 16.61 -5.97 -5.80
N GLU A 193 16.37 -5.43 -6.98
CA GLU A 193 16.56 -4.00 -7.27
C GLU A 193 15.56 -3.13 -6.51
N VAL A 194 14.39 -3.70 -6.20
CA VAL A 194 13.32 -3.06 -5.43
C VAL A 194 13.01 -3.92 -4.21
N PHE A 195 12.79 -3.25 -3.08
CA PHE A 195 12.40 -3.89 -1.83
C PHE A 195 11.01 -3.42 -1.41
N ILE A 196 10.16 -4.38 -1.03
CA ILE A 196 8.83 -4.11 -0.45
C ILE A 196 8.76 -4.81 0.90
N THR A 197 8.24 -4.12 1.90
CA THR A 197 7.92 -4.72 3.20
C THR A 197 6.43 -5.00 3.27
N VAL A 198 6.05 -6.19 3.69
CA VAL A 198 4.66 -6.62 3.88
C VAL A 198 4.52 -7.14 5.30
N ASP A 199 3.51 -6.68 6.01
CA ASP A 199 3.22 -7.19 7.35
C ASP A 199 2.66 -8.62 7.26
N SER A 200 3.00 -9.44 8.24
CA SER A 200 2.66 -10.87 8.28
C SER A 200 1.16 -11.16 8.34
N ASP A 201 0.35 -10.17 8.72
CA ASP A 201 -1.12 -10.20 8.79
C ASP A 201 -1.80 -9.59 7.54
N SER A 202 -1.01 -9.08 6.59
CA SER A 202 -1.53 -8.40 5.42
C SER A 202 -1.87 -9.35 4.27
N VAL A 203 -2.93 -9.02 3.53
CA VAL A 203 -3.36 -9.72 2.32
C VAL A 203 -3.14 -8.80 1.13
N ILE A 204 -2.34 -9.25 0.17
CA ILE A 204 -2.14 -8.53 -1.09
C ILE A 204 -3.18 -9.03 -2.09
N GLU A 205 -3.93 -8.12 -2.68
CA GLU A 205 -4.81 -8.41 -3.81
C GLU A 205 -3.99 -8.51 -5.11
N ARG A 206 -4.48 -9.34 -6.04
CA ARG A 206 -3.88 -9.56 -7.36
C ARG A 206 -4.03 -8.34 -8.26
#